data_1c585a0452e15c155f556f4447a94fb1
#
_entry.id   1c585a0452e15c155f556f4447a94fb1
#
_cell.length_a   1.000
_cell.length_b   1.000
_cell.length_c   1.000
_cell.angle_alpha   90.00
_cell.angle_beta   90.00
_cell.angle_gamma   90.00
#
_symmetry.space_group_name_H-M   'P 1'
#
loop_
_entity.id
_entity.type
_entity.pdbx_description
1 polymer ?
#
loop_
_entity_poly.entity_id
_entity_poly.type
_entity_poly.pdbx_seq_one_letter_code
_entity_poly.pdbx_strand_id
1 'polypeptide(L)'
;MNHLKSPARSLAGLAATALIACALPGGALAQAEGGLYIAENRFSFERAAKQGLARNPPGQRFFVLALPPNTAALTQAASTSAATVRNQVVAAGGVLFVCQRDIDNGSIDPAQLVPGVVAVRGFPPRGSDAIPRGERYFPDENTANLPRKNRTLKRLRSACS
;
A
#
# COMPACT_ATOMS: atom_id res chain seq x y z
N MET A 1 39.53 69.57 35.68
CA MET A 1 38.73 70.57 34.93
C MET A 1 37.88 69.78 34.00
N ASN A 2 36.58 69.71 34.35
CA ASN A 2 35.40 69.96 33.48
C ASN A 2 35.24 69.10 32.25
N HIS A 3 34.13 68.44 31.89
CA HIS A 3 32.68 68.50 32.13
C HIS A 3 32.07 67.21 31.74
N LEU A 4 31.24 66.59 32.50
CA LEU A 4 29.79 66.34 32.37
C LEU A 4 29.20 66.51 30.98
N LYS A 5 28.61 65.39 30.47
CA LYS A 5 27.23 65.35 29.92
C LYS A 5 26.75 63.95 29.60
N SER A 6 25.87 63.40 30.40
CA SER A 6 24.74 62.56 30.04
C SER A 6 23.67 63.49 29.39
N PRO A 7 22.60 63.01 28.78
CA PRO A 7 21.95 61.67 28.67
C PRO A 7 21.34 61.43 27.30
N ALA A 8 20.85 60.23 27.03
CA ALA A 8 19.50 60.09 26.45
C ALA A 8 19.08 58.60 26.44
N ARG A 9 18.07 58.35 27.20
CA ARG A 9 17.24 57.14 27.15
C ARG A 9 16.48 57.12 25.81
N SER A 10 16.52 56.00 25.06
CA SER A 10 15.52 55.69 24.08
C SER A 10 14.97 54.31 24.35
N LEU A 11 13.77 54.32 24.88
CA LEU A 11 12.84 53.19 24.89
C LEU A 11 12.43 52.91 23.46
N ALA A 12 12.77 51.75 22.92
CA ALA A 12 12.19 51.25 21.67
C ALA A 12 11.51 49.90 21.96
N GLY A 13 10.22 49.92 21.78
CA GLY A 13 9.30 48.87 22.19
C GLY A 13 9.53 47.54 21.49
N LEU A 14 9.41 46.48 22.25
CA LEU A 14 9.25 45.13 21.81
C LEU A 14 7.84 44.97 21.19
N ALA A 15 7.74 44.99 19.87
CA ALA A 15 6.56 44.53 19.18
C ALA A 15 6.63 42.98 19.07
N ALA A 16 5.93 42.32 19.98
CA ALA A 16 5.72 40.89 19.93
C ALA A 16 4.73 40.57 18.78
N THR A 17 5.24 40.23 17.64
CA THR A 17 4.42 39.68 16.52
C THR A 17 4.05 38.25 16.87
N ALA A 18 2.85 38.01 17.34
CA ALA A 18 2.26 36.70 17.53
C ALA A 18 1.97 36.12 16.13
N LEU A 19 2.83 35.17 15.68
CA LEU A 19 2.55 34.32 14.53
C LEU A 19 1.48 33.31 14.94
N ILE A 20 0.23 33.58 14.58
CA ILE A 20 -0.86 32.61 14.61
C ILE A 20 -0.57 31.58 13.53
N ALA A 21 0.03 30.46 13.90
CA ALA A 21 0.12 29.29 13.04
C ALA A 21 -1.30 28.72 12.88
N CYS A 22 -1.96 29.05 11.77
CA CYS A 22 -3.16 28.37 11.33
C CYS A 22 -2.80 26.91 11.03
N ALA A 23 -3.01 26.03 12.02
CA ALA A 23 -3.04 24.59 11.78
C ALA A 23 -4.22 24.29 10.87
N LEU A 24 -3.97 24.20 9.58
CA LEU A 24 -4.92 23.63 8.63
C LEU A 24 -5.19 22.20 9.08
N PRO A 25 -6.45 21.78 9.29
CA PRO A 25 -6.75 20.39 9.52
C PRO A 25 -6.25 19.64 8.28
N GLY A 26 -5.23 18.80 8.47
CA GLY A 26 -4.72 17.92 7.42
C GLY A 26 -5.84 17.02 6.95
N GLY A 27 -6.56 17.45 5.92
CA GLY A 27 -7.45 16.58 5.19
C GLY A 27 -6.61 15.41 4.73
N ALA A 28 -6.96 14.20 5.18
CA ALA A 28 -6.38 12.97 4.68
C ALA A 28 -6.65 12.96 3.17
N LEU A 29 -5.69 13.45 2.39
CA LEU A 29 -5.72 13.35 0.95
C LEU A 29 -5.88 11.85 0.66
N ALA A 30 -7.02 11.48 0.09
CA ALA A 30 -7.25 10.12 -0.33
C ALA A 30 -6.08 9.75 -1.25
N GLN A 31 -5.15 8.91 -0.74
CA GLN A 31 -3.95 8.53 -1.49
C GLN A 31 -4.41 7.98 -2.84
N ALA A 32 -3.95 8.60 -3.92
CA ALA A 32 -4.25 8.12 -5.26
C ALA A 32 -3.82 6.65 -5.37
N GLU A 33 -4.73 5.78 -5.80
CA GLU A 33 -4.42 4.38 -6.03
C GLU A 33 -3.74 4.19 -7.37
N GLY A 34 -2.65 3.43 -7.37
CA GLY A 34 -1.94 2.98 -8.55
C GLY A 34 -2.54 1.73 -9.20
N GLY A 35 -1.73 1.04 -9.97
CA GLY A 35 -2.11 -0.14 -10.72
C GLY A 35 -2.01 -1.46 -9.94
N LEU A 36 -2.59 -2.52 -10.55
CA LEU A 36 -2.39 -3.92 -10.16
C LEU A 36 -1.43 -4.58 -11.15
N TYR A 37 -0.38 -5.19 -10.63
CA TYR A 37 0.67 -5.93 -11.35
C TYR A 37 0.60 -7.39 -10.94
N ILE A 38 0.43 -8.27 -11.91
CA ILE A 38 0.20 -9.71 -11.66
C ILE A 38 1.44 -10.46 -12.11
N ALA A 39 2.04 -11.21 -11.19
CA ALA A 39 3.09 -12.17 -11.48
C ALA A 39 2.44 -13.53 -11.77
N GLU A 40 2.67 -14.04 -12.97
CA GLU A 40 2.12 -15.29 -13.48
C GLU A 40 3.15 -15.99 -14.39
N ASN A 41 2.85 -17.16 -14.92
CA ASN A 41 3.78 -18.08 -15.60
C ASN A 41 4.92 -17.48 -16.44
N ARG A 42 4.65 -16.41 -17.23
CA ARG A 42 5.63 -15.74 -18.09
C ARG A 42 6.10 -14.39 -17.56
N PHE A 43 5.62 -13.99 -16.40
CA PHE A 43 5.89 -12.70 -15.82
C PHE A 43 6.25 -12.85 -14.37
N SER A 44 7.56 -12.90 -14.07
CA SER A 44 8.07 -13.17 -12.72
C SER A 44 7.63 -12.12 -11.70
N PHE A 45 7.67 -12.50 -10.43
CA PHE A 45 7.38 -11.59 -9.32
C PHE A 45 8.25 -10.34 -9.38
N GLU A 46 9.56 -10.50 -9.56
CA GLU A 46 10.49 -9.38 -9.60
C GLU A 46 10.16 -8.40 -10.75
N ARG A 47 9.74 -8.93 -11.90
CA ARG A 47 9.35 -8.10 -13.04
C ARG A 47 8.05 -7.34 -12.75
N ALA A 48 7.03 -7.99 -12.19
CA ALA A 48 5.78 -7.36 -11.80
C ALA A 48 6.00 -6.28 -10.75
N ALA A 49 6.80 -6.59 -9.72
CA ALA A 49 7.14 -5.68 -8.64
C ALA A 49 7.94 -4.46 -9.13
N LYS A 50 8.98 -4.65 -9.94
CA LYS A 50 9.76 -3.56 -10.56
C LYS A 50 8.89 -2.67 -11.44
N GLN A 51 7.94 -3.24 -12.18
CA GLN A 51 7.00 -2.46 -12.98
C GLN A 51 6.06 -1.62 -12.09
N GLY A 52 5.62 -2.17 -10.96
CA GLY A 52 4.86 -1.43 -9.95
C GLY A 52 5.65 -0.26 -9.39
N LEU A 53 6.90 -0.49 -8.96
CA LEU A 53 7.78 0.54 -8.45
C LEU A 53 8.06 1.65 -9.48
N ALA A 54 8.28 1.29 -10.75
CA ALA A 54 8.60 2.26 -11.80
C ALA A 54 7.40 3.11 -12.25
N ARG A 55 6.18 2.60 -12.11
CA ARG A 55 4.96 3.27 -12.61
C ARG A 55 4.16 4.03 -11.57
N ASN A 56 4.51 3.88 -10.29
CA ASN A 56 3.80 4.56 -9.22
C ASN A 56 4.76 5.50 -8.49
N PRO A 57 4.43 6.79 -8.42
CA PRO A 57 5.23 7.74 -7.68
C PRO A 57 5.25 7.41 -6.18
N PRO A 58 6.27 7.87 -5.44
CA PRO A 58 6.35 7.68 -4.00
C PRO A 58 5.06 8.13 -3.28
N GLY A 59 4.58 7.30 -2.35
CA GLY A 59 3.35 7.55 -1.61
C GLY A 59 2.06 7.16 -2.34
N GLN A 60 2.14 6.73 -3.60
CA GLN A 60 0.99 6.17 -4.29
C GLN A 60 0.89 4.67 -4.00
N ARG A 61 -0.22 4.27 -3.37
CA ARG A 61 -0.49 2.86 -3.08
C ARG A 61 -0.71 2.08 -4.38
N PHE A 62 0.00 0.96 -4.56
CA PHE A 62 -0.15 0.05 -5.70
C PHE A 62 -0.18 -1.41 -5.22
N PHE A 63 -0.47 -2.34 -6.12
CA PHE A 63 -0.81 -3.71 -5.77
C PHE A 63 -0.01 -4.70 -6.61
N VAL A 64 0.54 -5.73 -5.97
CA VAL A 64 1.26 -6.82 -6.63
C VAL A 64 0.63 -8.14 -6.21
N LEU A 65 0.08 -8.88 -7.17
CA LEU A 65 -0.45 -10.22 -6.96
C LEU A 65 0.55 -11.25 -7.47
N ALA A 66 0.93 -12.20 -6.62
CA ALA A 66 1.72 -13.35 -7.03
C ALA A 66 0.82 -14.59 -7.16
N LEU A 67 0.81 -15.18 -8.34
CA LEU A 67 0.19 -16.46 -8.62
C LEU A 67 1.27 -17.56 -8.67
N PRO A 68 0.97 -18.82 -8.36
CA PRO A 68 1.92 -19.92 -8.51
C PRO A 68 2.53 -19.98 -9.92
N PRO A 69 3.85 -20.25 -10.05
CA PRO A 69 4.83 -20.54 -8.98
C PRO A 69 5.46 -19.31 -8.31
N ASN A 70 5.08 -18.09 -8.68
CA ASN A 70 5.69 -16.83 -8.18
C ASN A 70 5.40 -16.54 -6.71
N THR A 71 4.48 -17.25 -6.08
CA THR A 71 4.15 -17.12 -4.65
C THR A 71 5.35 -17.43 -3.74
N ALA A 72 6.31 -18.23 -4.21
CA ALA A 72 7.57 -18.48 -3.49
C ALA A 72 8.34 -17.18 -3.15
N ALA A 73 8.20 -16.12 -3.95
CA ALA A 73 8.80 -14.81 -3.68
C ALA A 73 8.23 -14.12 -2.43
N LEU A 74 7.04 -14.53 -1.99
CA LEU A 74 6.34 -13.98 -0.82
C LEU A 74 6.52 -14.82 0.45
N THR A 75 7.38 -15.85 0.39
CA THR A 75 7.67 -16.71 1.53
C THR A 75 8.97 -16.30 2.25
N GLN A 76 9.18 -16.88 3.42
CA GLN A 76 10.44 -16.74 4.18
C GLN A 76 11.63 -17.36 3.45
N ALA A 77 11.41 -18.38 2.62
CA ALA A 77 12.41 -19.06 1.81
C ALA A 77 12.69 -18.40 0.44
N ALA A 78 12.19 -17.20 0.21
CA ALA A 78 12.42 -16.47 -1.02
C ALA A 78 13.91 -16.25 -1.30
N SER A 79 14.30 -16.24 -2.60
CA SER A 79 15.66 -15.85 -2.98
C SER A 79 15.97 -14.42 -2.51
N THR A 80 17.26 -14.13 -2.31
CA THR A 80 17.70 -12.78 -1.88
C THR A 80 17.19 -11.68 -2.82
N SER A 81 17.18 -11.94 -4.15
CA SER A 81 16.70 -10.98 -5.13
C SER A 81 15.19 -10.72 -4.99
N ALA A 82 14.39 -11.77 -4.85
CA ALA A 82 12.95 -11.66 -4.65
C ALA A 82 12.62 -10.96 -3.32
N ALA A 83 13.31 -11.33 -2.25
CA ALA A 83 13.15 -10.70 -0.94
C ALA A 83 13.49 -9.19 -0.98
N THR A 84 14.58 -8.81 -1.65
CA THR A 84 14.97 -7.39 -1.81
C THR A 84 13.89 -6.61 -2.54
N VAL A 85 13.43 -7.09 -3.69
CA VAL A 85 12.39 -6.41 -4.47
C VAL A 85 11.06 -6.36 -3.72
N ARG A 86 10.68 -7.44 -3.02
CA ARG A 86 9.51 -7.48 -2.15
C ARG A 86 9.55 -6.38 -1.09
N ASN A 87 10.67 -6.25 -0.39
CA ASN A 87 10.85 -5.23 0.64
C ASN A 87 10.78 -3.81 0.06
N GLN A 88 11.31 -3.59 -1.14
CA GLN A 88 11.16 -2.32 -1.87
C GLN A 88 9.69 -2.00 -2.18
N VAL A 89 8.90 -2.99 -2.60
CA VAL A 89 7.46 -2.82 -2.83
C VAL A 89 6.76 -2.35 -1.57
N VAL A 90 7.00 -3.03 -0.45
CA VAL A 90 6.38 -2.68 0.84
C VAL A 90 6.80 -1.28 1.30
N ALA A 91 8.10 -0.96 1.22
CA ALA A 91 8.64 0.36 1.59
C ALA A 91 8.06 1.50 0.73
N ALA A 92 7.71 1.22 -0.53
CA ALA A 92 7.09 2.17 -1.44
C ALA A 92 5.55 2.29 -1.27
N GLY A 93 4.95 1.59 -0.30
CA GLY A 93 3.50 1.59 -0.07
C GLY A 93 2.73 0.60 -0.95
N GLY A 94 3.42 -0.34 -1.59
CA GLY A 94 2.82 -1.44 -2.32
C GLY A 94 2.21 -2.49 -1.38
N VAL A 95 1.12 -3.11 -1.81
CA VAL A 95 0.45 -4.20 -1.11
C VAL A 95 0.67 -5.50 -1.88
N LEU A 96 1.06 -6.54 -1.15
CA LEU A 96 1.37 -7.85 -1.70
C LEU A 96 0.18 -8.80 -1.50
N PHE A 97 -0.23 -9.46 -2.57
CA PHE A 97 -1.37 -10.37 -2.56
C PHE A 97 -1.00 -11.79 -2.97
N VAL A 98 -1.73 -12.75 -2.39
CA VAL A 98 -1.88 -14.14 -2.86
C VAL A 98 -3.36 -14.45 -2.96
N CYS A 99 -3.73 -15.47 -3.71
CA CYS A 99 -5.12 -15.91 -3.77
C CYS A 99 -5.45 -16.85 -2.62
N GLN A 100 -6.59 -16.64 -1.97
CA GLN A 100 -7.08 -17.53 -0.90
C GLN A 100 -7.24 -18.97 -1.39
N ARG A 101 -7.71 -19.18 -2.63
CA ARG A 101 -7.84 -20.51 -3.22
C ARG A 101 -6.53 -21.30 -3.25
N ASP A 102 -5.39 -20.60 -3.40
CA ASP A 102 -4.07 -21.26 -3.48
C ASP A 102 -3.59 -21.69 -2.08
N ILE A 103 -4.10 -21.05 -1.02
CA ILE A 103 -3.97 -21.48 0.37
C ILE A 103 -4.91 -22.66 0.63
N ASP A 104 -6.17 -22.53 0.26
CA ASP A 104 -7.22 -23.53 0.53
C ASP A 104 -6.93 -24.89 -0.15
N ASN A 105 -6.29 -24.86 -1.33
CA ASN A 105 -5.89 -26.08 -2.06
C ASN A 105 -4.49 -26.60 -1.70
N GLY A 106 -3.81 -25.96 -0.71
CA GLY A 106 -2.50 -26.38 -0.24
C GLY A 106 -1.32 -26.02 -1.16
N SER A 107 -1.54 -25.23 -2.21
CA SER A 107 -0.44 -24.73 -3.07
C SER A 107 0.45 -23.72 -2.35
N ILE A 108 -0.06 -23.09 -1.31
CA ILE A 108 0.65 -22.13 -0.46
C ILE A 108 0.42 -22.51 0.99
N ASP A 109 1.50 -22.69 1.76
CA ASP A 109 1.44 -22.78 3.21
C ASP A 109 1.41 -21.34 3.80
N PRO A 110 0.30 -20.94 4.44
CA PRO A 110 0.19 -19.60 5.02
C PRO A 110 1.22 -19.33 6.11
N ALA A 111 1.73 -20.36 6.80
CA ALA A 111 2.77 -20.22 7.83
C ALA A 111 4.12 -19.80 7.25
N GLN A 112 4.36 -20.05 5.97
CA GLN A 112 5.58 -19.65 5.28
C GLN A 112 5.53 -18.24 4.69
N LEU A 113 4.36 -17.64 4.61
CA LEU A 113 4.23 -16.28 4.08
C LEU A 113 4.88 -15.27 5.01
N VAL A 114 5.52 -14.26 4.42
CA VAL A 114 6.05 -13.15 5.21
C VAL A 114 4.91 -12.26 5.74
N PRO A 115 5.11 -11.56 6.88
CA PRO A 115 4.12 -10.64 7.40
C PRO A 115 3.72 -9.56 6.37
N GLY A 116 2.44 -9.21 6.36
CA GLY A 116 1.90 -8.16 5.48
C GLY A 116 1.43 -8.64 4.10
N VAL A 117 1.61 -9.93 3.77
CA VAL A 117 0.97 -10.53 2.59
C VAL A 117 -0.51 -10.73 2.89
N VAL A 118 -1.37 -10.33 1.95
CA VAL A 118 -2.82 -10.37 2.08
C VAL A 118 -3.39 -11.46 1.17
N ALA A 119 -4.17 -12.38 1.73
CA ALA A 119 -4.91 -13.35 0.96
C ALA A 119 -6.21 -12.72 0.43
N VAL A 120 -6.52 -12.94 -0.86
CA VAL A 120 -7.71 -12.38 -1.52
C VAL A 120 -8.57 -13.50 -2.07
N ARG A 121 -9.87 -13.43 -1.79
CA ARG A 121 -10.86 -14.33 -2.36
C ARG A 121 -11.22 -13.91 -3.79
N GLY A 122 -11.27 -14.89 -4.69
CA GLY A 122 -11.81 -14.73 -6.04
C GLY A 122 -13.33 -14.57 -6.05
N PHE A 123 -13.90 -14.31 -7.20
CA PHE A 123 -15.36 -14.39 -7.34
C PHE A 123 -15.83 -15.83 -7.15
N PRO A 124 -16.96 -16.04 -6.50
CA PRO A 124 -17.55 -17.36 -6.40
C PRO A 124 -17.90 -17.90 -7.81
N PRO A 125 -17.91 -19.22 -8.00
CA PRO A 125 -18.31 -19.84 -9.24
C PRO A 125 -19.70 -19.37 -9.69
N ARG A 126 -19.91 -19.23 -11.02
CA ARG A 126 -21.22 -18.86 -11.55
C ARG A 126 -22.27 -19.90 -11.13
N GLY A 127 -23.41 -19.43 -10.65
CA GLY A 127 -24.49 -20.31 -10.19
C GLY A 127 -24.36 -20.80 -8.75
N SER A 128 -23.34 -20.34 -8.01
CA SER A 128 -23.31 -20.59 -6.56
C SER A 128 -24.30 -19.65 -5.86
N ASP A 129 -25.08 -20.19 -4.91
CA ASP A 129 -25.99 -19.40 -4.05
C ASP A 129 -25.26 -18.41 -3.14
N ALA A 130 -23.93 -18.48 -3.15
CA ALA A 130 -23.04 -17.68 -2.32
C ALA A 130 -22.73 -16.27 -2.89
N ILE A 131 -23.46 -15.80 -3.93
CA ILE A 131 -23.26 -14.44 -4.45
C ILE A 131 -24.14 -13.49 -3.61
N PRO A 132 -23.60 -12.76 -2.65
CA PRO A 132 -24.38 -11.76 -1.93
C PRO A 132 -24.85 -10.69 -2.92
N ARG A 133 -26.12 -10.32 -2.84
CA ARG A 133 -26.66 -9.17 -3.58
C ARG A 133 -26.10 -7.91 -2.93
N GLY A 134 -25.19 -7.22 -3.60
CA GLY A 134 -24.65 -5.95 -3.12
C GLY A 134 -23.16 -5.78 -3.42
N GLU A 135 -22.60 -4.64 -3.05
CA GLU A 135 -21.22 -4.26 -3.33
C GLU A 135 -20.17 -5.06 -2.53
N ARG A 136 -20.57 -5.78 -1.49
CA ARG A 136 -19.69 -6.56 -0.61
C ARG A 136 -19.90 -8.06 -0.83
N TYR A 137 -19.06 -8.63 -1.70
CA TYR A 137 -19.07 -10.07 -1.94
C TYR A 137 -18.59 -10.91 -0.74
N PHE A 138 -17.84 -10.33 0.17
CA PHE A 138 -17.27 -11.00 1.34
C PHE A 138 -17.34 -10.08 2.55
N PRO A 139 -18.42 -10.14 3.35
CA PRO A 139 -18.62 -9.24 4.49
C PRO A 139 -17.54 -9.37 5.57
N ASP A 140 -16.95 -10.56 5.71
CA ASP A 140 -15.92 -10.85 6.73
C ASP A 140 -14.50 -10.52 6.26
N GLU A 141 -14.32 -10.08 5.00
CA GLU A 141 -13.00 -9.78 4.47
C GLU A 141 -12.52 -8.41 4.93
N ASN A 142 -11.28 -8.36 5.45
CA ASN A 142 -10.65 -7.09 5.78
C ASN A 142 -10.33 -6.29 4.51
N THR A 143 -11.18 -5.32 4.21
CA THR A 143 -11.08 -4.49 3.00
C THR A 143 -10.02 -3.39 3.07
N ALA A 144 -9.39 -3.16 4.23
CA ALA A 144 -8.42 -2.08 4.42
C ALA A 144 -7.25 -2.14 3.43
N ASN A 145 -6.83 -3.36 3.07
CA ASN A 145 -5.72 -3.59 2.15
C ASN A 145 -6.15 -3.79 0.69
N LEU A 146 -7.45 -3.89 0.41
CA LEU A 146 -7.95 -4.08 -0.94
C LEU A 146 -7.94 -2.78 -1.77
N PRO A 147 -7.87 -2.90 -3.11
CA PRO A 147 -8.06 -1.76 -3.99
C PRO A 147 -9.46 -1.12 -3.79
N ARG A 148 -9.49 0.20 -3.69
CA ARG A 148 -10.75 0.96 -3.61
C ARG A 148 -11.38 1.16 -4.99
N LYS A 149 -10.56 1.20 -6.06
CA LYS A 149 -11.05 1.31 -7.43
C LYS A 149 -11.72 0.00 -7.87
N ASN A 150 -13.01 0.03 -8.17
CA ASN A 150 -13.79 -1.13 -8.59
C ASN A 150 -13.14 -1.94 -9.73
N ARG A 151 -12.56 -1.26 -10.72
CA ARG A 151 -11.89 -1.92 -11.84
C ARG A 151 -10.67 -2.74 -11.39
N THR A 152 -9.85 -2.17 -10.50
CA THR A 152 -8.67 -2.84 -9.95
C THR A 152 -9.06 -4.02 -9.07
N LEU A 153 -10.06 -3.82 -8.19
CA LEU A 153 -10.60 -4.87 -7.34
C LEU A 153 -11.21 -6.01 -8.15
N LYS A 154 -12.03 -5.70 -9.17
CA LYS A 154 -12.59 -6.73 -10.07
C LYS A 154 -11.50 -7.55 -10.75
N ARG A 155 -10.45 -6.89 -11.26
CA ARG A 155 -9.32 -7.58 -11.90
C ARG A 155 -8.57 -8.48 -10.91
N LEU A 156 -8.34 -8.00 -9.68
CA LEU A 156 -7.70 -8.78 -8.62
C LEU A 156 -8.52 -10.04 -8.29
N ARG A 157 -9.82 -9.89 -8.06
CA ARG A 157 -10.71 -11.03 -7.77
C ARG A 157 -10.82 -12.01 -8.94
N SER A 158 -10.92 -11.51 -10.17
CA SER A 158 -10.94 -12.37 -11.35
C SER A 158 -9.67 -13.19 -11.53
N ALA A 159 -8.51 -12.67 -11.13
CA ALA A 159 -7.27 -13.43 -11.16
C ALA A 159 -7.21 -14.53 -10.08
N CYS A 160 -8.01 -14.38 -9.02
CA CYS A 160 -8.11 -15.34 -7.91
C CYS A 160 -9.34 -16.27 -7.98
N SER A 161 -10.15 -16.18 -9.04
CA SER A 161 -11.32 -17.05 -9.27
C SER A 161 -10.93 -18.41 -9.82
#